data_29d59b1f9f2bec5bf869e0e4936f9774
#
_entry.id   29d59b1f9f2bec5bf869e0e4936f9774
#
_cell.length_a   1.000
_cell.length_b   1.000
_cell.length_c   1.000
_cell.angle_alpha   90.00
_cell.angle_beta   90.00
_cell.angle_gamma   90.00
#
_symmetry.space_group_name_H-M   'P 1'
#
loop_
_entity.id
_entity.type
_entity.pdbx_description
1 polymer ?
#
loop_
_entity_poly.entity_id
_entity_poly.type
_entity_poly.pdbx_seq_one_letter_code
_entity_poly.pdbx_strand_id
1 'polypeptide(L)'
;CCTDENALCSLKAHNVNRISFGLQSGNDNELKALGRRHNSKVGADAVKTAYKAGFDNISGDIMLGIPLQTSDSLIETINYMTSLPLSHISAYMLKIEKGTAFDCDEMRNAVADDDMLCDMYLQTVGQLASKGFLQYEISNFAKEGGKSRHNLKYWHGEEYIGIGPSAH
;
A
#
# COMPACT_ATOMS: atom_id res chain seq x y z
N CYS A 1 10.88 0.70 -9.69
CA CYS A 1 11.40 -0.11 -8.59
C CYS A 1 12.30 -1.19 -9.16
N CYS A 2 13.61 -1.09 -8.89
CA CYS A 2 14.52 -2.19 -9.20
C CYS A 2 14.46 -3.18 -8.04
N THR A 3 13.55 -4.12 -8.11
CA THR A 3 13.60 -5.30 -7.23
C THR A 3 14.54 -6.29 -7.91
N ASP A 4 15.83 -6.08 -7.67
CA ASP A 4 16.87 -7.01 -8.08
C ASP A 4 16.71 -8.29 -7.22
N GLU A 5 16.61 -9.44 -7.87
CA GLU A 5 16.47 -10.74 -7.21
C GLU A 5 17.64 -11.01 -6.26
N ASN A 6 18.86 -10.61 -6.64
CA ASN A 6 20.05 -10.75 -5.79
C ASN A 6 19.95 -9.90 -4.51
N ALA A 7 19.40 -8.68 -4.63
CA ALA A 7 19.17 -7.81 -3.46
C ALA A 7 18.13 -8.44 -2.51
N LEU A 8 17.05 -9.01 -3.04
CA LEU A 8 16.03 -9.69 -2.25
C LEU A 8 16.60 -10.92 -1.55
N CYS A 9 17.38 -11.74 -2.23
CA CYS A 9 18.05 -12.90 -1.64
C CYS A 9 19.02 -12.46 -0.52
N SER A 10 19.78 -11.38 -0.74
CA SER A 10 20.67 -10.82 0.28
C SER A 10 19.91 -10.35 1.51
N LEU A 11 18.80 -9.61 1.35
CA LEU A 11 17.94 -9.18 2.45
C LEU A 11 17.42 -10.38 3.25
N LYS A 12 16.96 -11.43 2.56
CA LYS A 12 16.47 -12.65 3.20
C LYS A 12 17.58 -13.35 3.99
N ALA A 13 18.80 -13.45 3.45
CA ALA A 13 19.97 -14.01 4.11
C ALA A 13 20.36 -13.24 5.39
N HIS A 14 20.04 -11.94 5.46
CA HIS A 14 20.24 -11.11 6.64
C HIS A 14 19.01 -11.04 7.57
N ASN A 15 18.14 -12.04 7.51
CA ASN A 15 16.95 -12.18 8.38
C ASN A 15 15.89 -11.08 8.21
N VAL A 16 15.87 -10.34 7.09
CA VAL A 16 14.73 -9.50 6.75
C VAL A 16 13.56 -10.43 6.46
N ASN A 17 12.49 -10.33 7.24
CA ASN A 17 11.35 -11.24 7.19
C ASN A 17 10.07 -10.60 6.63
N ARG A 18 10.03 -9.28 6.41
CA ARG A 18 8.89 -8.55 5.87
C ARG A 18 9.35 -7.53 4.84
N ILE A 19 8.59 -7.41 3.75
CA ILE A 19 8.81 -6.40 2.71
C ILE A 19 7.50 -5.72 2.36
N SER A 20 7.53 -4.41 2.09
CA SER A 20 6.37 -3.64 1.66
C SER A 20 6.61 -2.97 0.32
N PHE A 21 5.60 -2.99 -0.55
CA PHE A 21 5.63 -2.39 -1.88
C PHE A 21 4.55 -1.31 -2.00
N GLY A 22 4.96 -0.09 -2.32
CA GLY A 22 4.04 1.01 -2.65
C GLY A 22 3.45 0.84 -4.04
N LEU A 23 2.44 -0.03 -4.19
CA LEU A 23 1.76 -0.33 -5.45
C LEU A 23 0.80 0.78 -5.85
N GLN A 24 0.09 1.34 -4.88
CA GLN A 24 -0.81 2.49 -4.90
C GLN A 24 -2.13 2.28 -5.66
N SER A 25 -2.11 1.72 -6.85
CA SER A 25 -3.26 1.40 -7.68
C SER A 25 -2.95 0.24 -8.63
N GLY A 26 -3.97 -0.45 -9.08
CA GLY A 26 -3.94 -1.42 -10.20
C GLY A 26 -4.18 -0.77 -11.56
N ASN A 27 -4.53 0.52 -11.61
CA ASN A 27 -4.84 1.28 -12.83
C ASN A 27 -3.64 2.15 -13.24
N ASP A 28 -3.13 1.92 -14.45
CA ASP A 28 -1.93 2.61 -14.94
C ASP A 28 -2.14 4.12 -15.16
N ASN A 29 -3.37 4.58 -15.45
CA ASN A 29 -3.68 6.01 -15.58
C ASN A 29 -3.65 6.70 -14.21
N GLU A 30 -4.16 6.05 -13.17
CA GLU A 30 -4.08 6.55 -11.79
C GLU A 30 -2.62 6.61 -11.31
N LEU A 31 -1.83 5.57 -11.58
CA LEU A 31 -0.40 5.55 -11.27
C LEU A 31 0.35 6.69 -11.96
N LYS A 32 0.03 6.96 -13.23
CA LYS A 32 0.61 8.07 -13.99
C LYS A 32 0.20 9.43 -13.40
N ALA A 33 -1.07 9.59 -13.02
CA ALA A 33 -1.57 10.81 -12.36
C ALA A 33 -0.88 11.06 -11.01
N LEU A 34 -0.53 10.00 -10.28
CA LEU A 34 0.30 10.06 -9.07
C LEU A 34 1.80 10.30 -9.33
N GLY A 35 2.23 10.44 -10.57
CA GLY A 35 3.65 10.59 -10.93
C GLY A 35 4.50 9.34 -10.64
N ARG A 36 3.88 8.16 -10.56
CA ARG A 36 4.60 6.90 -10.32
C ARG A 36 5.39 6.48 -11.56
N ARG A 37 6.62 5.98 -11.35
CA ARG A 37 7.51 5.53 -12.42
C ARG A 37 7.22 4.09 -12.88
N HIS A 38 6.52 3.31 -12.08
CA HIS A 38 6.12 1.95 -12.38
C HIS A 38 4.67 1.91 -12.86
N ASN A 39 4.31 0.87 -13.58
CA ASN A 39 2.94 0.49 -13.90
C ASN A 39 2.50 -0.73 -13.06
N SER A 40 1.24 -1.12 -13.16
CA SER A 40 0.65 -2.24 -12.44
C SER A 40 1.40 -3.56 -12.70
N LYS A 41 1.82 -3.82 -13.95
CA LYS A 41 2.60 -5.00 -14.30
C LYS A 41 3.95 -5.05 -13.58
N VAL A 42 4.69 -3.95 -13.58
CA VAL A 42 5.99 -3.86 -12.88
C VAL A 42 5.82 -4.05 -11.38
N GLY A 43 4.75 -3.50 -10.79
CA GLY A 43 4.40 -3.72 -9.39
C GLY A 43 4.13 -5.19 -9.08
N ALA A 44 3.30 -5.85 -9.91
CA ALA A 44 3.00 -7.27 -9.76
C ALA A 44 4.25 -8.15 -9.89
N ASP A 45 5.11 -7.87 -10.87
CA ASP A 45 6.35 -8.62 -11.09
C ASP A 45 7.30 -8.47 -9.89
N ALA A 46 7.39 -7.26 -9.29
CA ALA A 46 8.19 -7.04 -8.08
C ALA A 46 7.71 -7.88 -6.88
N VAL A 47 6.40 -7.91 -6.63
CA VAL A 47 5.80 -8.74 -5.57
C VAL A 47 6.06 -10.23 -5.81
N LYS A 48 5.85 -10.71 -7.05
CA LYS A 48 6.10 -12.10 -7.42
C LYS A 48 7.57 -12.49 -7.27
N THR A 49 8.49 -11.58 -7.60
CA THR A 49 9.94 -11.81 -7.43
C THR A 49 10.31 -11.91 -5.95
N ALA A 50 9.75 -11.05 -5.09
CA ALA A 50 9.96 -11.16 -3.65
C ALA A 50 9.40 -12.50 -3.10
N TYR A 51 8.22 -12.91 -3.56
CA TYR A 51 7.66 -14.20 -3.15
C TYR A 51 8.56 -15.38 -3.56
N LYS A 52 9.08 -15.37 -4.80
CA LYS A 52 10.03 -16.38 -5.28
C LYS A 52 11.34 -16.39 -4.48
N ALA A 53 11.80 -15.22 -4.03
CA ALA A 53 12.97 -15.08 -3.15
C ALA A 53 12.72 -15.56 -1.70
N GLY A 54 11.52 -16.11 -1.41
CA GLY A 54 11.17 -16.71 -0.12
C GLY A 54 10.56 -15.76 0.90
N PHE A 55 10.10 -14.57 0.49
CA PHE A 55 9.29 -13.72 1.35
C PHE A 55 7.84 -14.18 1.33
N ASP A 56 7.30 -14.53 2.47
CA ASP A 56 5.89 -14.87 2.73
C ASP A 56 5.11 -13.74 3.42
N ASN A 57 5.81 -12.83 4.10
CA ASN A 57 5.24 -11.65 4.73
C ASN A 57 5.44 -10.42 3.81
N ILE A 58 4.56 -10.31 2.83
CA ILE A 58 4.61 -9.23 1.83
C ILE A 58 3.41 -8.32 2.00
N SER A 59 3.68 -7.01 2.11
CA SER A 59 2.67 -5.94 2.15
C SER A 59 2.59 -5.21 0.82
N GLY A 60 1.39 -4.84 0.41
CA GLY A 60 1.15 -3.89 -0.67
C GLY A 60 0.38 -2.68 -0.16
N ASP A 61 0.78 -1.48 -0.58
CA ASP A 61 0.10 -0.26 -0.19
C ASP A 61 -0.80 0.21 -1.34
N ILE A 62 -2.04 0.64 -1.03
CA ILE A 62 -2.98 1.30 -1.95
C ILE A 62 -3.31 2.69 -1.44
N MET A 63 -3.59 3.61 -2.36
CA MET A 63 -4.06 4.95 -2.03
C MET A 63 -5.51 5.13 -2.45
N LEU A 64 -6.29 5.76 -1.57
CA LEU A 64 -7.71 6.07 -1.76
C LEU A 64 -7.87 7.56 -2.06
N GLY A 65 -8.86 7.89 -2.88
CA GLY A 65 -9.20 9.27 -3.24
C GLY A 65 -8.20 9.95 -4.17
N ILE A 66 -7.41 9.17 -4.90
CA ILE A 66 -6.42 9.69 -5.85
C ILE A 66 -7.07 10.20 -7.14
N PRO A 67 -6.38 11.08 -7.91
CA PRO A 67 -6.91 11.58 -9.17
C PRO A 67 -7.31 10.45 -10.12
N LEU A 68 -8.43 10.63 -10.82
CA LEU A 68 -9.05 9.69 -11.76
C LEU A 68 -9.66 8.43 -11.11
N GLN A 69 -9.50 8.22 -9.81
CA GLN A 69 -10.04 7.05 -9.14
C GLN A 69 -11.56 7.15 -9.01
N THR A 70 -12.22 6.06 -9.34
CA THR A 70 -13.67 5.85 -9.15
C THR A 70 -13.90 4.66 -8.24
N SER A 71 -15.13 4.46 -7.76
CA SER A 71 -15.51 3.26 -7.00
C SER A 71 -15.23 1.98 -7.78
N ASP A 72 -15.47 1.97 -9.09
CA ASP A 72 -15.22 0.79 -9.93
C ASP A 72 -13.72 0.53 -10.09
N SER A 73 -12.90 1.55 -10.38
CA SER A 73 -11.45 1.39 -10.51
C SER A 73 -10.79 1.02 -9.18
N LEU A 74 -11.36 1.43 -8.05
CA LEU A 74 -10.94 0.99 -6.73
C LEU A 74 -11.21 -0.50 -6.52
N ILE A 75 -12.38 -1.01 -6.93
CA ILE A 75 -12.68 -2.45 -6.88
C ILE A 75 -11.70 -3.23 -7.76
N GLU A 76 -11.40 -2.75 -8.96
CA GLU A 76 -10.39 -3.35 -9.84
C GLU A 76 -9.01 -3.36 -9.17
N THR A 77 -8.61 -2.26 -8.52
CA THR A 77 -7.37 -2.18 -7.75
C THR A 77 -7.35 -3.19 -6.60
N ILE A 78 -8.43 -3.33 -5.84
CA ILE A 78 -8.52 -4.32 -4.76
C ILE A 78 -8.42 -5.75 -5.31
N ASN A 79 -9.10 -6.05 -6.43
CA ASN A 79 -9.00 -7.35 -7.08
C ASN A 79 -7.57 -7.64 -7.58
N TYR A 80 -6.91 -6.65 -8.18
CA TYR A 80 -5.50 -6.73 -8.56
C TYR A 80 -4.62 -7.05 -7.35
N MET A 81 -4.73 -6.29 -6.26
CA MET A 81 -3.93 -6.48 -5.04
C MET A 81 -4.14 -7.88 -4.44
N THR A 82 -5.39 -8.32 -4.33
CA THR A 82 -5.72 -9.60 -3.71
C THR A 82 -5.39 -10.81 -4.59
N SER A 83 -5.12 -10.60 -5.89
CA SER A 83 -4.60 -11.64 -6.80
C SER A 83 -3.10 -11.89 -6.63
N LEU A 84 -2.38 -10.98 -5.95
CA LEU A 84 -0.96 -11.09 -5.68
C LEU A 84 -0.69 -11.88 -4.39
N PRO A 85 0.49 -12.49 -4.22
CA PRO A 85 0.86 -13.22 -3.01
C PRO A 85 1.15 -12.28 -1.83
N LEU A 86 0.17 -11.44 -1.48
CA LEU A 86 0.24 -10.54 -0.34
C LEU A 86 -0.37 -11.20 0.91
N SER A 87 0.23 -10.94 2.06
CA SER A 87 -0.30 -11.30 3.39
C SER A 87 -0.88 -10.08 4.12
N HIS A 88 -0.59 -8.88 3.61
CA HIS A 88 -0.96 -7.61 4.22
C HIS A 88 -1.24 -6.54 3.16
N ILE A 89 -2.20 -5.66 3.43
CA ILE A 89 -2.50 -4.49 2.59
C ILE A 89 -2.64 -3.27 3.52
N SER A 90 -1.98 -2.17 3.14
CA SER A 90 -2.19 -0.86 3.76
C SER A 90 -3.02 0.00 2.80
N ALA A 91 -4.11 0.57 3.29
CA ALA A 91 -4.98 1.46 2.51
C ALA A 91 -4.96 2.87 3.12
N TYR A 92 -4.32 3.80 2.44
CA TYR A 92 -4.14 5.18 2.89
C TYR A 92 -5.01 6.13 2.09
N MET A 93 -5.70 7.03 2.77
CA MET A 93 -6.37 8.16 2.14
C MET A 93 -5.31 9.17 1.67
N LEU A 94 -5.43 9.65 0.42
CA LEU A 94 -4.54 10.70 -0.08
C LEU A 94 -4.80 11.99 0.70
N LYS A 95 -3.74 12.52 1.31
CA LYS A 95 -3.74 13.84 1.93
C LYS A 95 -2.73 14.73 1.20
N ILE A 96 -3.20 15.88 0.73
CA ILE A 96 -2.34 16.86 0.09
C ILE A 96 -1.65 17.68 1.18
N GLU A 97 -0.35 17.48 1.32
CA GLU A 97 0.46 18.21 2.28
C GLU A 97 1.00 19.51 1.67
N LYS A 98 0.97 20.59 2.46
CA LYS A 98 1.44 21.91 2.04
C LYS A 98 2.91 21.89 1.62
N GLY A 99 3.22 22.53 0.49
CA GLY A 99 4.57 22.62 -0.03
C GLY A 99 5.04 21.39 -0.83
N THR A 100 4.17 20.41 -1.07
CA THR A 100 4.45 19.28 -1.97
C THR A 100 4.08 19.59 -3.42
N ALA A 101 4.52 18.76 -4.37
CA ALA A 101 4.16 18.90 -5.79
C ALA A 101 2.63 18.78 -6.03
N PHE A 102 1.90 18.14 -5.12
CA PHE A 102 0.44 18.04 -5.17
C PHE A 102 -0.28 19.24 -4.55
N ASP A 103 0.43 20.19 -3.91
CA ASP A 103 -0.16 21.37 -3.29
C ASP A 103 -0.47 22.45 -4.34
N CYS A 104 -1.35 22.13 -5.28
CA CYS A 104 -1.85 23.03 -6.31
C CYS A 104 -3.36 22.85 -6.50
N ASP A 105 -4.03 23.88 -7.06
CA ASP A 105 -5.49 23.88 -7.23
C ASP A 105 -5.95 22.75 -8.18
N GLU A 106 -5.17 22.43 -9.22
CA GLU A 106 -5.47 21.35 -10.15
C GLU A 106 -5.60 20.01 -9.41
N MET A 107 -4.66 19.68 -8.54
CA MET A 107 -4.68 18.44 -7.77
C MET A 107 -5.79 18.44 -6.71
N ARG A 108 -6.01 19.57 -6.03
CA ARG A 108 -7.10 19.71 -5.05
C ARG A 108 -8.48 19.45 -5.64
N ASN A 109 -8.67 19.86 -6.91
CA ASN A 109 -9.93 19.64 -7.65
C ASN A 109 -10.02 18.23 -8.27
N ALA A 110 -8.92 17.52 -8.38
CA ALA A 110 -8.86 16.20 -9.03
C ALA A 110 -8.97 15.02 -8.04
N VAL A 111 -8.84 15.26 -6.73
CA VAL A 111 -8.97 14.24 -5.68
C VAL A 111 -10.42 14.11 -5.23
N ALA A 112 -10.75 12.96 -4.63
CA ALA A 112 -12.07 12.73 -4.04
C ALA A 112 -12.34 13.74 -2.91
N ASP A 113 -13.59 14.20 -2.81
CA ASP A 113 -14.06 14.92 -1.63
C ASP A 113 -14.21 13.99 -0.40
N ASP A 114 -14.48 14.57 0.76
CA ASP A 114 -14.54 13.84 2.01
C ASP A 114 -15.65 12.76 2.01
N ASP A 115 -16.81 13.02 1.41
CA ASP A 115 -17.92 12.08 1.38
C ASP A 115 -17.58 10.88 0.48
N MET A 116 -17.07 11.15 -0.73
CA MET A 116 -16.61 10.11 -1.66
C MET A 116 -15.46 9.29 -1.03
N LEU A 117 -14.55 9.95 -0.33
CA LEU A 117 -13.43 9.29 0.34
C LEU A 117 -13.89 8.36 1.46
N CYS A 118 -14.89 8.77 2.24
CA CYS A 118 -15.54 7.91 3.25
C CYS A 118 -16.18 6.68 2.61
N ASP A 119 -16.92 6.85 1.51
CA ASP A 119 -17.55 5.74 0.78
C ASP A 119 -16.49 4.78 0.22
N MET A 120 -15.44 5.28 -0.40
CA MET A 120 -14.31 4.48 -0.89
C MET A 120 -13.63 3.70 0.23
N TYR A 121 -13.47 4.31 1.41
CA TYR A 121 -12.88 3.64 2.55
C TYR A 121 -13.78 2.49 3.06
N LEU A 122 -15.07 2.73 3.24
CA LEU A 122 -16.02 1.69 3.68
C LEU A 122 -16.11 0.56 2.65
N GLN A 123 -16.12 0.89 1.37
CA GLN A 123 -16.06 -0.09 0.28
C GLN A 123 -14.78 -0.94 0.36
N THR A 124 -13.62 -0.29 0.61
CA THR A 124 -12.32 -0.98 0.77
C THR A 124 -12.37 -1.97 1.94
N VAL A 125 -12.89 -1.56 3.09
CA VAL A 125 -13.05 -2.43 4.27
C VAL A 125 -13.86 -3.67 3.93
N GLY A 126 -15.04 -3.51 3.32
CA GLY A 126 -15.92 -4.62 2.95
C GLY A 126 -15.31 -5.55 1.90
N GLN A 127 -14.71 -4.99 0.86
CA GLN A 127 -14.09 -5.75 -0.22
C GLN A 127 -12.87 -6.55 0.25
N LEU A 128 -11.97 -5.94 1.03
CA LEU A 128 -10.80 -6.62 1.59
C LEU A 128 -11.21 -7.73 2.57
N ALA A 129 -12.20 -7.49 3.43
CA ALA A 129 -12.71 -8.50 4.34
C ALA A 129 -13.26 -9.72 3.59
N SER A 130 -14.00 -9.52 2.50
CA SER A 130 -14.51 -10.60 1.64
C SER A 130 -13.40 -11.45 1.00
N LYS A 131 -12.19 -10.93 0.89
CA LYS A 131 -10.99 -11.59 0.33
C LYS A 131 -10.07 -12.14 1.44
N GLY A 132 -10.51 -12.11 2.71
CA GLY A 132 -9.76 -12.63 3.86
C GLY A 132 -8.70 -11.68 4.43
N PHE A 133 -8.69 -10.41 4.02
CA PHE A 133 -7.86 -9.38 4.63
C PHE A 133 -8.70 -8.63 5.68
N LEU A 134 -8.54 -9.00 6.93
CA LEU A 134 -9.28 -8.37 8.03
C LEU A 134 -8.58 -7.11 8.51
N GLN A 135 -9.36 -6.06 8.69
CA GLN A 135 -8.88 -4.82 9.29
C GLN A 135 -8.44 -5.07 10.73
N TYR A 136 -7.27 -4.55 11.13
CA TYR A 136 -6.79 -4.66 12.50
C TYR A 136 -6.39 -3.31 13.12
N GLU A 137 -6.34 -2.26 12.32
CA GLU A 137 -6.25 -0.85 12.70
C GLU A 137 -6.75 0.02 11.53
N ILE A 138 -6.71 1.35 11.63
CA ILE A 138 -7.40 2.27 10.71
C ILE A 138 -7.03 2.02 9.23
N SER A 139 -5.74 1.86 8.92
CA SER A 139 -5.25 1.78 7.55
C SER A 139 -4.78 0.39 7.13
N ASN A 140 -4.68 -0.56 8.06
CA ASN A 140 -4.01 -1.82 7.77
C ASN A 140 -4.93 -3.04 7.87
N PHE A 141 -4.79 -3.91 6.87
CA PHE A 141 -5.57 -5.12 6.68
C PHE A 141 -4.63 -6.31 6.49
N ALA A 142 -4.93 -7.43 7.10
CA ALA A 142 -4.06 -8.60 7.04
C ALA A 142 -4.85 -9.90 6.94
N LYS A 143 -4.25 -10.89 6.28
CA LYS A 143 -4.61 -12.29 6.44
C LYS A 143 -4.17 -12.76 7.83
N GLU A 144 -4.66 -13.91 8.26
CA GLU A 144 -4.24 -14.53 9.51
C GLU A 144 -2.69 -14.65 9.57
N GLY A 145 -2.10 -14.22 10.69
CA GLY A 145 -0.64 -14.18 10.87
C GLY A 145 0.10 -13.05 10.13
N GLY A 146 -0.58 -12.26 9.27
CA GLY A 146 0.05 -11.22 8.44
C GLY A 146 0.13 -9.82 9.07
N LYS A 147 -0.36 -9.62 10.31
CA LYS A 147 -0.34 -8.31 10.97
C LYS A 147 1.10 -7.80 11.15
N SER A 148 1.30 -6.49 10.90
CA SER A 148 2.59 -5.84 11.15
C SER A 148 2.83 -5.64 12.65
N ARG A 149 3.73 -6.45 13.23
CA ARG A 149 4.10 -6.32 14.65
C ARG A 149 4.72 -4.96 14.96
N HIS A 150 5.47 -4.39 14.01
CA HIS A 150 6.06 -3.06 14.18
C HIS A 150 4.98 -1.98 14.26
N ASN A 151 3.99 -1.98 13.38
CA ASN A 151 2.88 -1.01 13.42
C ASN A 151 2.06 -1.15 14.71
N LEU A 152 1.82 -2.39 15.18
CA LEU A 152 1.10 -2.63 16.43
C LEU A 152 1.80 -2.03 17.65
N LYS A 153 3.14 -1.94 17.67
CA LYS A 153 3.88 -1.28 18.76
C LYS A 153 3.47 0.17 18.92
N TYR A 154 3.35 0.92 17.81
CA TYR A 154 2.90 2.32 17.87
C TYR A 154 1.47 2.42 18.42
N TRP A 155 0.57 1.56 17.97
CA TRP A 155 -0.82 1.54 18.45
C TRP A 155 -0.95 1.15 19.93
N HIS A 156 -0.03 0.32 20.43
CA HIS A 156 0.01 -0.08 21.85
C HIS A 156 0.80 0.91 22.71
N GLY A 157 1.42 1.95 22.13
CA GLY A 157 2.26 2.89 22.88
C GLY A 157 3.55 2.26 23.42
N GLU A 158 4.06 1.19 22.76
CA GLU A 158 5.30 0.54 23.16
C GLU A 158 6.50 1.44 22.83
N GLU A 159 7.54 1.37 23.66
CA GLU A 159 8.80 2.08 23.42
C GLU A 159 9.50 1.59 22.16
N TYR A 160 10.09 2.52 21.42
CA TYR A 160 10.90 2.25 20.24
C TYR A 160 12.08 3.22 20.14
N ILE A 161 13.09 2.85 19.38
CA ILE A 161 14.28 3.67 19.13
C ILE A 161 14.29 4.03 17.64
N GLY A 162 14.24 5.34 17.35
CA GLY A 162 14.49 5.86 16.01
C GLY A 162 15.99 5.94 15.73
N ILE A 163 16.43 5.47 14.56
CA ILE A 163 17.83 5.49 14.14
C ILE A 163 17.95 6.13 12.76
N GLY A 164 18.82 7.12 12.63
CA GLY A 164 19.16 7.75 11.37
C GLY A 164 18.61 9.18 11.22
N PRO A 165 18.90 9.86 10.08
CA PRO A 165 18.41 11.20 9.81
C PRO A 165 16.88 11.26 9.85
N SER A 166 16.33 12.26 10.54
CA SER A 166 14.89 12.48 10.73
C SER A 166 14.15 11.36 11.49
N ALA A 167 14.85 10.49 12.20
CA ALA A 167 14.23 9.57 13.14
C ALA A 167 13.70 10.34 14.37
N HIS A 168 12.52 9.96 14.83
CA HIS A 168 11.87 10.51 16.03
C HIS A 168 12.10 9.60 17.22
#